data_2908122e5f7038330733070ec4236b0a
#
_entry.id   2908122e5f7038330733070ec4236b0a
#
_cell.length_a   1.000
_cell.length_b   1.000
_cell.length_c   1.000
_cell.angle_alpha   90.00
_cell.angle_beta   90.00
_cell.angle_gamma   90.00
#
_symmetry.space_group_name_H-M   'P 1'
#
loop_
_entity.id
_entity.type
_entity.pdbx_description
1 polymer ?
#
loop_
_entity_poly.entity_id
_entity_poly.type
_entity_poly.pdbx_seq_one_letter_code
_entity_poly.pdbx_strand_id
1 'polypeptide(L)'
;TANRTRPTRQEKRAAKREAKMRRKEALRNAPLSVRIRNGALNVITVCLVGIILVSGYKIGKTMWEYQVAKSAYTNISEKTAKVDPKQFTGVVDWKALKNVNPDVQGWLYQKGTVINYPVVQGTDNDTYLHTRFDKQWSGGGTLFVDYRMEKDFRGFNSIIYGHHMKDGSMFRSIRGYTKEDGYYDKHKTLELATPHGNYHLVVFSAFITKATDEDTYKMTYDEAEKQAYIDRAWER
;
A
#
# COMPACT_ATOMS: atom_id res chain seq x y z
N THR A 1 -37.57 42.46 37.25
CA THR A 1 -37.00 41.69 36.14
C THR A 1 -35.96 42.56 35.45
N ALA A 2 -34.66 42.37 35.79
CA ALA A 2 -33.55 43.13 35.18
C ALA A 2 -33.28 42.58 33.77
N ASN A 3 -33.49 43.44 32.78
CA ASN A 3 -33.24 43.19 31.37
C ASN A 3 -31.73 43.16 31.14
N ARG A 4 -31.10 41.95 31.10
CA ARG A 4 -29.67 41.76 30.77
C ARG A 4 -29.51 41.91 29.27
N THR A 5 -29.18 43.11 28.80
CA THR A 5 -28.79 43.38 27.44
C THR A 5 -27.52 42.57 27.08
N ARG A 6 -27.53 41.87 25.96
CA ARG A 6 -26.34 41.12 25.47
C ARG A 6 -25.21 42.11 25.18
N PRO A 7 -23.98 41.85 25.70
CA PRO A 7 -22.86 42.77 25.51
C PRO A 7 -22.52 42.91 24.00
N THR A 8 -22.26 44.12 23.59
CA THR A 8 -21.89 44.48 22.22
C THR A 8 -20.55 43.88 21.81
N ARG A 9 -20.28 43.82 20.50
CA ARG A 9 -19.01 43.31 19.96
C ARG A 9 -17.81 44.11 20.46
N GLN A 10 -17.97 45.38 20.70
CA GLN A 10 -16.94 46.28 21.26
C GLN A 10 -16.66 45.95 22.72
N GLU A 11 -17.71 45.80 23.54
CA GLU A 11 -17.59 45.44 24.97
C GLU A 11 -16.91 44.06 25.15
N LYS A 12 -17.25 43.06 24.30
CA LYS A 12 -16.58 41.76 24.32
C LYS A 12 -15.10 41.85 23.97
N ARG A 13 -14.73 42.73 23.02
CA ARG A 13 -13.32 42.97 22.66
C ARG A 13 -12.57 43.70 23.76
N ALA A 14 -13.19 44.71 24.42
CA ALA A 14 -12.60 45.43 25.54
C ALA A 14 -12.38 44.51 26.76
N ALA A 15 -13.38 43.72 27.15
CA ALA A 15 -13.28 42.75 28.22
C ALA A 15 -12.20 41.69 27.94
N LYS A 16 -12.07 41.22 26.68
CA LYS A 16 -10.99 40.27 26.28
C LYS A 16 -9.62 40.91 26.37
N ARG A 17 -9.46 42.19 26.02
CA ARG A 17 -8.20 42.92 26.16
C ARG A 17 -7.81 43.10 27.62
N GLU A 18 -8.75 43.51 28.47
CA GLU A 18 -8.54 43.71 29.90
C GLU A 18 -8.19 42.39 30.58
N ALA A 19 -8.91 41.30 30.33
CA ALA A 19 -8.57 39.97 30.82
C ALA A 19 -7.16 39.49 30.40
N LYS A 20 -6.76 39.81 29.16
CA LYS A 20 -5.40 39.53 28.66
C LYS A 20 -4.33 40.32 29.41
N MET A 21 -4.59 41.59 29.70
CA MET A 21 -3.67 42.47 30.45
C MET A 21 -3.52 41.99 31.90
N ARG A 22 -4.65 41.77 32.61
CA ARG A 22 -4.65 41.19 34.00
C ARG A 22 -3.90 39.89 34.09
N ARG A 23 -4.07 38.99 33.10
CA ARG A 23 -3.34 37.72 33.03
C ARG A 23 -1.82 37.92 32.84
N LYS A 24 -1.43 38.88 31.99
CA LYS A 24 0.00 39.22 31.77
C LYS A 24 0.65 39.79 33.01
N GLU A 25 -0.05 40.63 33.74
CA GLU A 25 0.38 41.24 34.99
C GLU A 25 0.50 40.21 36.12
N ALA A 26 -0.49 39.32 36.29
CA ALA A 26 -0.46 38.20 37.21
C ALA A 26 0.74 37.27 36.97
N LEU A 27 1.03 36.98 35.71
CA LEU A 27 2.20 36.17 35.34
C LEU A 27 3.54 36.86 35.60
N ARG A 28 3.63 38.20 35.45
CA ARG A 28 4.83 38.98 35.74
C ARG A 28 5.12 38.98 37.23
N ASN A 29 4.10 39.04 38.09
CA ASN A 29 4.21 39.12 39.53
C ASN A 29 4.20 37.71 40.19
N ALA A 30 4.11 36.62 39.42
CA ALA A 30 4.15 35.27 39.93
C ALA A 30 5.51 34.85 40.45
N PRO A 31 5.62 33.98 41.47
CA PRO A 31 6.87 33.39 41.93
C PRO A 31 7.69 32.79 40.81
N LEU A 32 9.03 32.81 40.94
CA LEU A 32 9.93 32.31 39.89
C LEU A 32 9.63 30.87 39.47
N SER A 33 9.30 30.00 40.44
CA SER A 33 8.92 28.60 40.22
C SER A 33 7.67 28.46 39.29
N VAL A 34 6.68 29.31 39.47
CA VAL A 34 5.46 29.32 38.62
C VAL A 34 5.82 29.83 37.22
N ARG A 35 6.67 30.82 37.10
CA ARG A 35 7.11 31.34 35.77
C ARG A 35 7.89 30.28 35.01
N ILE A 36 8.84 29.58 35.66
CA ILE A 36 9.61 28.49 35.06
C ILE A 36 8.69 27.36 34.61
N ARG A 37 7.78 26.90 35.50
CA ARG A 37 6.78 25.86 35.17
C ARG A 37 5.94 26.23 33.96
N ASN A 38 5.38 27.44 33.92
CA ASN A 38 4.57 27.89 32.80
C ASN A 38 5.41 28.04 31.50
N GLY A 39 6.65 28.49 31.63
CA GLY A 39 7.60 28.52 30.50
C GLY A 39 7.86 27.11 29.93
N ALA A 40 8.16 26.14 30.80
CA ALA A 40 8.36 24.76 30.40
C ALA A 40 7.11 24.14 29.75
N LEU A 41 5.93 24.36 30.32
CA LEU A 41 4.66 23.91 29.74
C LEU A 41 4.39 24.52 28.37
N ASN A 42 4.69 25.80 28.16
CA ASN A 42 4.54 26.43 26.85
C ASN A 42 5.51 25.82 25.81
N VAL A 43 6.76 25.56 26.18
CA VAL A 43 7.72 24.88 25.30
C VAL A 43 7.23 23.49 24.93
N ILE A 44 6.81 22.71 25.92
CA ILE A 44 6.24 21.36 25.68
C ILE A 44 5.04 21.44 24.74
N THR A 45 4.13 22.40 24.97
CA THR A 45 2.95 22.60 24.11
C THR A 45 3.35 22.91 22.65
N VAL A 46 4.33 23.81 22.46
CA VAL A 46 4.83 24.15 21.11
C VAL A 46 5.45 22.93 20.44
N CYS A 47 6.25 22.14 21.18
CA CYS A 47 6.83 20.89 20.67
C CYS A 47 5.76 19.88 20.28
N LEU A 48 4.73 19.67 21.11
CA LEU A 48 3.63 18.75 20.82
C LEU A 48 2.84 19.20 19.58
N VAL A 49 2.55 20.50 19.45
CA VAL A 49 1.89 21.04 18.25
C VAL A 49 2.77 20.79 17.01
N GLY A 50 4.08 21.03 17.11
CA GLY A 50 5.01 20.74 16.03
C GLY A 50 5.01 19.26 15.61
N ILE A 51 5.02 18.35 16.57
CA ILE A 51 4.93 16.90 16.31
C ILE A 51 3.61 16.54 15.60
N ILE A 52 2.48 17.10 16.06
CA ILE A 52 1.17 16.85 15.45
C ILE A 52 1.14 17.34 14.00
N LEU A 53 1.66 18.53 13.72
CA LEU A 53 1.71 19.08 12.37
C LEU A 53 2.58 18.24 11.42
N VAL A 54 3.77 17.85 11.88
CA VAL A 54 4.69 17.00 11.08
C VAL A 54 4.06 15.62 10.84
N SER A 55 3.45 15.03 11.87
CA SER A 55 2.79 13.72 11.74
C SER A 55 1.58 13.81 10.80
N GLY A 56 0.76 14.85 10.92
CA GLY A 56 -0.37 15.10 10.04
C GLY A 56 0.05 15.27 8.58
N TYR A 57 1.12 16.01 8.33
CA TYR A 57 1.70 16.16 6.99
C TYR A 57 2.18 14.80 6.41
N LYS A 58 2.92 14.01 7.19
CA LYS A 58 3.40 12.69 6.75
C LYS A 58 2.23 11.74 6.41
N ILE A 59 1.22 11.68 7.27
CA ILE A 59 0.02 10.87 7.05
C ILE A 59 -0.70 11.32 5.78
N GLY A 60 -0.95 12.62 5.63
CA GLY A 60 -1.61 13.20 4.47
C GLY A 60 -0.85 12.90 3.16
N LYS A 61 0.48 13.04 3.18
CA LYS A 61 1.34 12.70 2.04
C LYS A 61 1.22 11.21 1.66
N THR A 62 1.30 10.30 2.64
CA THR A 62 1.17 8.86 2.39
C THR A 62 -0.21 8.51 1.84
N MET A 63 -1.29 9.07 2.38
CA MET A 63 -2.64 8.86 1.85
C MET A 63 -2.80 9.37 0.42
N TRP A 64 -2.22 10.53 0.11
CA TRP A 64 -2.18 11.06 -1.25
C TRP A 64 -1.46 10.11 -2.22
N GLU A 65 -0.28 9.61 -1.85
CA GLU A 65 0.50 8.65 -2.65
C GLU A 65 -0.30 7.37 -2.93
N TYR A 66 -1.03 6.83 -1.95
CA TYR A 66 -1.92 5.68 -2.13
C TYR A 66 -3.04 5.96 -3.12
N GLN A 67 -3.68 7.12 -3.04
CA GLN A 67 -4.75 7.51 -3.98
C GLN A 67 -4.22 7.68 -5.40
N VAL A 68 -3.05 8.29 -5.57
CA VAL A 68 -2.40 8.45 -6.88
C VAL A 68 -2.07 7.07 -7.47
N ALA A 69 -1.49 6.16 -6.70
CA ALA A 69 -1.18 4.81 -7.16
C ALA A 69 -2.45 4.04 -7.54
N LYS A 70 -3.48 4.06 -6.69
CA LYS A 70 -4.78 3.43 -6.96
C LYS A 70 -5.41 3.94 -8.26
N SER A 71 -5.47 5.27 -8.44
CA SER A 71 -6.02 5.88 -9.65
C SER A 71 -5.25 5.50 -10.91
N ALA A 72 -3.91 5.42 -10.83
CA ALA A 72 -3.07 5.02 -11.94
C ALA A 72 -3.37 3.56 -12.36
N TYR A 73 -3.43 2.61 -11.40
CA TYR A 73 -3.74 1.22 -11.71
C TYR A 73 -5.18 1.03 -12.22
N THR A 74 -6.16 1.76 -11.67
CA THR A 74 -7.53 1.76 -12.19
C THR A 74 -7.57 2.24 -13.63
N ASN A 75 -6.92 3.35 -13.96
CA ASN A 75 -6.86 3.89 -15.31
C ASN A 75 -6.18 2.92 -16.30
N ILE A 76 -5.10 2.25 -15.89
CA ILE A 76 -4.41 1.26 -16.71
C ILE A 76 -5.36 0.07 -16.95
N SER A 77 -5.98 -0.47 -15.90
CA SER A 77 -6.92 -1.60 -15.99
C SER A 77 -8.09 -1.28 -16.95
N GLU A 78 -8.76 -0.16 -16.77
CA GLU A 78 -9.90 0.25 -17.60
C GLU A 78 -9.54 0.42 -19.08
N LYS A 79 -8.34 0.95 -19.35
CA LYS A 79 -7.90 1.24 -20.73
C LYS A 79 -7.33 0.03 -21.46
N THR A 80 -6.71 -0.89 -20.74
CA THR A 80 -5.87 -1.92 -21.40
C THR A 80 -6.32 -3.35 -21.12
N ALA A 81 -7.00 -3.63 -20.03
CA ALA A 81 -7.33 -5.00 -19.64
C ALA A 81 -8.81 -5.36 -19.78
N LYS A 82 -9.70 -4.40 -20.12
CA LYS A 82 -11.16 -4.59 -20.21
C LYS A 82 -11.70 -5.56 -19.14
N VAL A 83 -11.19 -5.39 -17.92
CA VAL A 83 -11.54 -6.26 -16.79
C VAL A 83 -12.79 -5.69 -16.15
N ASP A 84 -13.91 -6.39 -16.32
CA ASP A 84 -15.03 -6.21 -15.42
C ASP A 84 -14.57 -6.65 -14.01
N PRO A 85 -14.76 -5.82 -12.96
CA PRO A 85 -14.43 -6.21 -11.58
C PRO A 85 -15.09 -7.53 -11.14
N LYS A 86 -16.13 -7.97 -11.85
CA LYS A 86 -16.86 -9.22 -11.57
C LYS A 86 -16.39 -10.41 -12.40
N GLN A 87 -15.73 -10.17 -13.54
CA GLN A 87 -15.33 -11.25 -14.44
C GLN A 87 -14.12 -10.82 -15.29
N PHE A 88 -13.02 -11.54 -15.19
CA PHE A 88 -11.87 -11.38 -16.08
C PHE A 88 -12.23 -11.98 -17.44
N THR A 89 -12.18 -11.16 -18.49
CA THR A 89 -12.50 -11.61 -19.86
C THR A 89 -11.30 -12.21 -20.58
N GLY A 90 -10.10 -12.12 -19.98
CA GLY A 90 -8.83 -12.55 -20.58
C GLY A 90 -8.36 -11.67 -21.75
N VAL A 91 -9.07 -10.60 -22.07
CA VAL A 91 -8.70 -9.69 -23.16
C VAL A 91 -7.87 -8.54 -22.63
N VAL A 92 -6.59 -8.55 -22.99
CA VAL A 92 -5.60 -7.54 -22.59
C VAL A 92 -5.00 -6.89 -23.84
N ASP A 93 -4.96 -5.56 -23.89
CA ASP A 93 -4.28 -4.83 -24.95
C ASP A 93 -2.77 -4.75 -24.68
N TRP A 94 -2.07 -5.81 -25.08
CA TRP A 94 -0.62 -5.95 -24.89
C TRP A 94 0.16 -4.84 -25.59
N LYS A 95 -0.32 -4.33 -26.73
CA LYS A 95 0.33 -3.24 -27.44
C LYS A 95 0.27 -1.94 -26.62
N ALA A 96 -0.90 -1.62 -26.08
CA ALA A 96 -1.05 -0.47 -25.22
C ALA A 96 -0.22 -0.59 -23.94
N LEU A 97 -0.19 -1.77 -23.30
CA LEU A 97 0.64 -2.00 -22.12
C LEU A 97 2.14 -1.87 -22.41
N LYS A 98 2.62 -2.47 -23.50
CA LYS A 98 4.04 -2.39 -23.91
C LYS A 98 4.47 -0.97 -24.25
N ASN A 99 3.57 -0.12 -24.75
CA ASN A 99 3.84 1.30 -24.98
C ASN A 99 4.05 2.07 -23.67
N VAL A 100 3.37 1.68 -22.59
CA VAL A 100 3.55 2.27 -21.25
C VAL A 100 4.80 1.70 -20.56
N ASN A 101 4.93 0.37 -20.60
CA ASN A 101 6.06 -0.33 -19.98
C ASN A 101 6.42 -1.59 -20.80
N PRO A 102 7.56 -1.60 -21.50
CA PRO A 102 7.99 -2.73 -22.32
C PRO A 102 8.33 -3.98 -21.49
N ASP A 103 8.56 -3.84 -20.19
CA ASP A 103 8.89 -4.93 -19.27
C ASP A 103 7.67 -5.79 -18.88
N VAL A 104 6.47 -5.47 -19.39
CA VAL A 104 5.25 -6.23 -19.10
C VAL A 104 5.36 -7.68 -19.59
N GLN A 105 5.07 -8.62 -18.68
CA GLN A 105 5.06 -10.06 -18.93
C GLN A 105 3.66 -10.66 -18.83
N GLY A 106 2.80 -10.09 -17.98
CA GLY A 106 1.48 -10.64 -17.73
C GLY A 106 0.54 -9.65 -17.05
N TRP A 107 -0.69 -10.14 -16.86
CA TRP A 107 -1.72 -9.49 -16.06
C TRP A 107 -2.30 -10.50 -15.08
N LEU A 108 -2.19 -10.22 -13.77
CA LEU A 108 -2.69 -11.09 -12.71
C LEU A 108 -3.99 -10.55 -12.15
N TYR A 109 -5.01 -11.41 -12.12
CA TYR A 109 -6.33 -11.09 -11.59
C TYR A 109 -6.81 -12.17 -10.63
N GLN A 110 -7.45 -11.73 -9.53
CA GLN A 110 -8.16 -12.64 -8.62
C GLN A 110 -9.53 -12.08 -8.28
N LYS A 111 -10.56 -12.83 -8.62
CA LYS A 111 -11.96 -12.46 -8.38
C LYS A 111 -12.25 -12.21 -6.91
N GLY A 112 -12.92 -11.10 -6.62
CA GLY A 112 -13.35 -10.76 -5.25
C GLY A 112 -12.23 -10.21 -4.36
N THR A 113 -11.04 -9.95 -4.92
CA THR A 113 -9.91 -9.33 -4.23
C THR A 113 -9.45 -8.06 -4.93
N VAL A 114 -8.42 -7.42 -4.38
CA VAL A 114 -7.78 -6.24 -4.99
C VAL A 114 -6.78 -6.61 -6.09
N ILE A 115 -6.45 -7.89 -6.27
CA ILE A 115 -5.45 -8.33 -7.26
C ILE A 115 -6.04 -8.17 -8.66
N ASN A 116 -5.60 -7.12 -9.33
CA ASN A 116 -5.94 -6.77 -10.71
C ASN A 116 -4.82 -5.86 -11.25
N TYR A 117 -3.67 -6.45 -11.53
CA TYR A 117 -2.44 -5.72 -11.78
C TYR A 117 -1.64 -6.28 -12.95
N PRO A 118 -0.95 -5.42 -13.73
CA PRO A 118 0.10 -5.86 -14.62
C PRO A 118 1.25 -6.46 -13.82
N VAL A 119 1.90 -7.46 -14.41
CA VAL A 119 3.11 -8.09 -13.91
C VAL A 119 4.24 -7.78 -14.86
N VAL A 120 5.35 -7.29 -14.35
CA VAL A 120 6.53 -6.91 -15.12
C VAL A 120 7.73 -7.81 -14.81
N GLN A 121 8.78 -7.77 -15.64
CA GLN A 121 10.07 -8.37 -15.32
C GLN A 121 11.19 -7.42 -15.72
N GLY A 122 11.89 -6.88 -14.72
CA GLY A 122 13.05 -6.01 -14.89
C GLY A 122 14.35 -6.78 -15.11
N THR A 123 15.45 -6.07 -14.93
CA THR A 123 16.82 -6.59 -14.96
C THR A 123 17.36 -6.85 -13.55
N ASP A 124 16.61 -6.53 -12.51
CA ASP A 124 16.91 -6.69 -11.08
C ASP A 124 15.61 -6.90 -10.28
N ASN A 125 15.74 -7.18 -8.97
CA ASN A 125 14.61 -7.33 -8.06
C ASN A 125 14.33 -6.09 -7.20
N ASP A 126 15.02 -4.96 -7.44
CA ASP A 126 14.92 -3.75 -6.62
C ASP A 126 14.08 -2.66 -7.29
N THR A 127 14.24 -2.48 -8.61
CA THR A 127 13.61 -1.39 -9.37
C THR A 127 12.10 -1.35 -9.15
N TYR A 128 11.40 -2.47 -9.32
CA TYR A 128 9.96 -2.53 -9.24
C TYR A 128 9.38 -2.63 -7.81
N LEU A 129 10.24 -2.72 -6.78
CA LEU A 129 9.79 -2.55 -5.40
C LEU A 129 9.20 -1.15 -5.17
N HIS A 130 9.74 -0.13 -5.85
CA HIS A 130 9.31 1.26 -5.63
C HIS A 130 8.98 2.00 -6.93
N THR A 131 8.82 1.27 -8.04
CA THR A 131 8.45 1.85 -9.33
C THR A 131 7.12 1.26 -9.80
N ARG A 132 6.12 2.12 -10.01
CA ARG A 132 4.84 1.76 -10.62
C ARG A 132 5.01 1.31 -12.06
N PHE A 133 3.95 0.68 -12.60
CA PHE A 133 3.91 0.25 -14.00
C PHE A 133 4.16 1.40 -15.00
N ASP A 134 3.71 2.61 -14.70
CA ASP A 134 3.93 3.82 -15.49
C ASP A 134 5.30 4.49 -15.26
N LYS A 135 6.24 3.77 -14.69
CA LYS A 135 7.61 4.21 -14.37
C LYS A 135 7.71 5.34 -13.34
N GLN A 136 6.62 5.67 -12.63
CA GLN A 136 6.65 6.66 -11.55
C GLN A 136 6.96 5.99 -10.21
N TRP A 137 7.58 6.74 -9.30
CA TRP A 137 7.85 6.25 -7.95
C TRP A 137 6.56 5.98 -7.16
N SER A 138 6.53 4.89 -6.42
CA SER A 138 5.45 4.54 -5.49
C SER A 138 5.94 3.59 -4.41
N GLY A 139 5.52 3.81 -3.16
CA GLY A 139 5.83 2.87 -2.06
C GLY A 139 5.27 1.46 -2.24
N GLY A 140 4.27 1.27 -3.12
CA GLY A 140 3.68 -0.05 -3.44
C GLY A 140 4.30 -0.73 -4.66
N GLY A 141 5.10 -0.02 -5.45
CA GLY A 141 5.74 -0.56 -6.64
C GLY A 141 4.77 -1.18 -7.66
N THR A 142 5.22 -2.23 -8.32
CA THR A 142 4.45 -3.06 -9.26
C THR A 142 4.65 -4.53 -8.90
N LEU A 143 3.73 -5.41 -9.27
CA LEU A 143 3.99 -6.85 -9.22
C LEU A 143 5.06 -7.20 -10.25
N PHE A 144 6.08 -7.95 -9.85
CA PHE A 144 7.18 -8.28 -10.77
C PHE A 144 7.67 -9.73 -10.60
N VAL A 145 8.09 -10.32 -11.71
CA VAL A 145 8.73 -11.63 -11.76
C VAL A 145 10.21 -11.47 -11.41
N ASP A 146 10.76 -12.40 -10.66
CA ASP A 146 12.20 -12.43 -10.38
C ASP A 146 13.00 -12.36 -11.70
N TYR A 147 13.96 -11.45 -11.78
CA TYR A 147 14.70 -11.18 -13.03
C TYR A 147 15.49 -12.40 -13.56
N ARG A 148 15.78 -13.39 -12.70
CA ARG A 148 16.52 -14.62 -13.03
C ARG A 148 15.63 -15.70 -13.63
N MET A 149 14.31 -15.55 -13.55
CA MET A 149 13.35 -16.51 -14.10
C MET A 149 13.25 -16.41 -15.61
N GLU A 150 12.83 -17.50 -16.26
CA GLU A 150 12.50 -17.49 -17.68
C GLU A 150 11.34 -16.51 -17.95
N LYS A 151 11.47 -15.76 -19.04
CA LYS A 151 10.41 -14.86 -19.50
C LYS A 151 9.15 -15.63 -19.89
N ASP A 152 8.05 -14.93 -19.91
CA ASP A 152 6.75 -15.44 -20.37
C ASP A 152 6.22 -16.62 -19.54
N PHE A 153 6.68 -16.78 -18.29
CA PHE A 153 6.24 -17.85 -17.37
C PHE A 153 6.44 -19.26 -17.93
N ARG A 154 7.50 -19.48 -18.71
CA ARG A 154 7.79 -20.79 -19.36
C ARG A 154 8.55 -21.78 -18.48
N GLY A 155 9.19 -21.31 -17.41
CA GLY A 155 9.93 -22.15 -16.48
C GLY A 155 9.01 -23.08 -15.67
N PHE A 156 9.60 -24.07 -15.03
CA PHE A 156 8.90 -24.95 -14.06
C PHE A 156 8.30 -24.13 -12.91
N ASN A 157 9.01 -23.10 -12.46
CA ASN A 157 8.60 -22.18 -11.39
C ASN A 157 8.75 -20.74 -11.85
N SER A 158 7.86 -19.87 -11.37
CA SER A 158 7.94 -18.43 -11.59
C SER A 158 7.59 -17.70 -10.30
N ILE A 159 8.52 -16.94 -9.77
CA ILE A 159 8.33 -16.18 -8.54
C ILE A 159 7.81 -14.79 -8.90
N ILE A 160 6.62 -14.43 -8.43
CA ILE A 160 6.06 -13.09 -8.56
C ILE A 160 6.11 -12.41 -7.20
N TYR A 161 6.81 -11.29 -7.12
CA TYR A 161 6.87 -10.43 -5.94
C TYR A 161 5.79 -9.36 -5.95
N GLY A 162 5.34 -8.98 -4.77
CA GLY A 162 4.42 -7.88 -4.58
C GLY A 162 4.34 -7.45 -3.13
N HIS A 163 4.23 -6.15 -2.89
CA HIS A 163 4.11 -5.62 -1.53
C HIS A 163 2.80 -6.02 -0.85
N HIS A 164 2.87 -6.16 0.47
CA HIS A 164 1.72 -6.29 1.36
C HIS A 164 1.38 -4.92 1.94
N MET A 165 0.59 -4.11 1.23
CA MET A 165 0.34 -2.72 1.56
C MET A 165 -0.68 -2.52 2.68
N LYS A 166 -0.49 -1.47 3.50
CA LYS A 166 -1.41 -1.14 4.60
C LYS A 166 -2.77 -0.61 4.12
N ASP A 167 -2.81 0.00 2.94
CA ASP A 167 -4.04 0.49 2.30
C ASP A 167 -4.89 -0.61 1.66
N GLY A 168 -4.45 -1.85 1.75
CA GLY A 168 -5.16 -3.00 1.19
C GLY A 168 -4.75 -3.38 -0.23
N SER A 169 -3.89 -2.61 -0.89
CA SER A 169 -3.46 -2.84 -2.28
C SER A 169 -2.39 -3.93 -2.42
N MET A 170 -1.98 -4.18 -3.66
CA MET A 170 -1.01 -5.19 -4.07
C MET A 170 -1.36 -6.59 -3.56
N PHE A 171 -0.42 -7.32 -2.96
CA PHE A 171 -0.66 -8.67 -2.42
C PHE A 171 -1.23 -8.69 -0.99
N ARG A 172 -1.85 -7.59 -0.54
CA ARG A 172 -2.48 -7.54 0.78
C ARG A 172 -3.50 -8.66 1.01
N SER A 173 -4.32 -8.95 0.01
CA SER A 173 -5.39 -9.95 0.09
C SER A 173 -4.87 -11.39 0.27
N ILE A 174 -3.65 -11.72 -0.17
CA ILE A 174 -3.05 -13.06 -0.02
C ILE A 174 -2.99 -13.50 1.46
N ARG A 175 -2.85 -12.54 2.39
CA ARG A 175 -2.86 -12.86 3.81
C ARG A 175 -4.16 -13.52 4.29
N GLY A 176 -5.26 -13.35 3.57
CA GLY A 176 -6.54 -14.00 3.87
C GLY A 176 -6.42 -15.52 3.96
N TYR A 177 -5.58 -16.15 3.13
CA TYR A 177 -5.37 -17.61 3.17
C TYR A 177 -4.84 -18.14 4.51
N THR A 178 -4.14 -17.32 5.29
CA THR A 178 -3.56 -17.72 6.58
C THR A 178 -4.25 -17.11 7.78
N LYS A 179 -5.31 -16.29 7.59
CA LYS A 179 -5.94 -15.52 8.67
C LYS A 179 -7.46 -15.56 8.70
N GLU A 180 -8.12 -15.96 7.61
CA GLU A 180 -9.56 -15.86 7.48
C GLU A 180 -10.16 -17.23 7.15
N ASP A 181 -11.08 -17.70 7.99
CA ASP A 181 -11.79 -18.96 7.76
C ASP A 181 -12.63 -18.89 6.48
N GLY A 182 -12.56 -19.93 5.65
CA GLY A 182 -13.28 -20.01 4.38
C GLY A 182 -12.81 -19.05 3.29
N TYR A 183 -11.66 -18.37 3.49
CA TYR A 183 -11.07 -17.50 2.46
C TYR A 183 -10.64 -18.31 1.24
N TYR A 184 -10.03 -19.46 1.44
CA TYR A 184 -9.60 -20.36 0.37
C TYR A 184 -10.74 -20.74 -0.56
N ASP A 185 -11.89 -21.16 -0.03
CA ASP A 185 -13.03 -21.60 -0.84
C ASP A 185 -13.54 -20.51 -1.79
N LYS A 186 -13.44 -19.26 -1.37
CA LYS A 186 -13.89 -18.09 -2.13
C LYS A 186 -12.86 -17.59 -3.14
N HIS A 187 -11.56 -17.85 -2.88
CA HIS A 187 -10.45 -17.22 -3.61
C HIS A 187 -9.40 -18.22 -4.09
N LYS A 188 -9.73 -19.50 -4.24
CA LYS A 188 -8.79 -20.57 -4.61
C LYS A 188 -8.22 -20.47 -6.02
N THR A 189 -8.72 -19.55 -6.86
CA THR A 189 -8.30 -19.40 -8.24
C THR A 189 -7.82 -17.99 -8.55
N LEU A 190 -6.82 -17.90 -9.44
CA LEU A 190 -6.37 -16.65 -10.06
C LEU A 190 -6.33 -16.86 -11.57
N GLU A 191 -6.41 -15.75 -12.30
CA GLU A 191 -6.22 -15.73 -13.76
C GLU A 191 -4.92 -14.97 -14.06
N LEU A 192 -4.06 -15.58 -14.86
CA LEU A 192 -2.85 -14.95 -15.39
C LEU A 192 -2.97 -14.88 -16.91
N ALA A 193 -3.19 -13.68 -17.43
CA ALA A 193 -3.09 -13.45 -18.88
C ALA A 193 -1.64 -13.12 -19.24
N THR A 194 -1.19 -13.65 -20.38
CA THR A 194 0.11 -13.34 -20.97
C THR A 194 -0.06 -13.06 -22.48
N PRO A 195 0.94 -12.47 -23.15
CA PRO A 195 0.89 -12.31 -24.60
C PRO A 195 0.76 -13.63 -25.40
N HIS A 196 1.07 -14.76 -24.74
CA HIS A 196 1.12 -16.08 -25.39
C HIS A 196 -0.07 -16.99 -25.01
N GLY A 197 -0.90 -16.57 -24.07
CA GLY A 197 -2.07 -17.33 -23.61
C GLY A 197 -2.50 -16.96 -22.20
N ASN A 198 -3.65 -17.47 -21.80
CA ASN A 198 -4.21 -17.27 -20.47
C ASN A 198 -4.09 -18.54 -19.65
N TYR A 199 -3.76 -18.40 -18.37
CA TYR A 199 -3.60 -19.49 -17.42
C TYR A 199 -4.63 -19.32 -16.31
N HIS A 200 -5.31 -20.42 -15.99
CA HIS A 200 -6.13 -20.53 -14.78
C HIS A 200 -5.27 -21.17 -13.69
N LEU A 201 -4.97 -20.41 -12.65
CA LEU A 201 -4.10 -20.82 -11.56
C LEU A 201 -4.94 -21.28 -10.38
N VAL A 202 -4.55 -22.38 -9.73
CA VAL A 202 -5.20 -22.88 -8.52
C VAL A 202 -4.23 -22.77 -7.35
N VAL A 203 -4.65 -22.11 -6.29
CA VAL A 203 -3.90 -22.04 -5.04
C VAL A 203 -3.95 -23.42 -4.38
N PHE A 204 -2.81 -24.05 -4.15
CA PHE A 204 -2.72 -25.33 -3.46
C PHE A 204 -2.02 -25.25 -2.11
N SER A 205 -1.22 -24.20 -1.89
CA SER A 205 -0.56 -23.96 -0.60
C SER A 205 -0.41 -22.45 -0.32
N ALA A 206 -0.53 -22.05 0.94
CA ALA A 206 -0.27 -20.68 1.39
C ALA A 206 0.28 -20.70 2.82
N PHE A 207 1.43 -20.11 3.02
CA PHE A 207 2.11 -20.13 4.32
C PHE A 207 2.91 -18.85 4.58
N ILE A 208 3.29 -18.65 5.84
CA ILE A 208 4.17 -17.57 6.27
C ILE A 208 5.51 -18.17 6.62
N THR A 209 6.56 -17.68 5.98
CA THR A 209 7.93 -18.13 6.21
C THR A 209 8.89 -16.98 6.46
N LYS A 210 10.14 -17.29 6.80
CA LYS A 210 11.21 -16.30 6.96
C LYS A 210 11.74 -15.88 5.59
N ALA A 211 12.22 -14.65 5.47
CA ALA A 211 12.86 -14.15 4.27
C ALA A 211 14.16 -14.92 3.89
N THR A 212 14.71 -15.71 4.82
CA THR A 212 15.90 -16.56 4.64
C THR A 212 15.55 -18.00 4.30
N ASP A 213 14.29 -18.31 3.97
CA ASP A 213 13.87 -19.66 3.56
C ASP A 213 14.33 -19.91 2.11
N GLU A 214 15.42 -20.65 1.95
CA GLU A 214 16.03 -20.92 0.65
C GLU A 214 15.10 -21.72 -0.29
N ASP A 215 14.27 -22.59 0.24
CA ASP A 215 13.30 -23.37 -0.54
C ASP A 215 12.27 -22.47 -1.24
N THR A 216 11.84 -21.39 -0.59
CA THR A 216 10.88 -20.43 -1.15
C THR A 216 11.44 -19.67 -2.35
N TYR A 217 12.75 -19.44 -2.37
CA TYR A 217 13.44 -18.66 -3.42
C TYR A 217 14.26 -19.51 -4.38
N LYS A 218 14.13 -20.83 -4.31
CA LYS A 218 14.82 -21.74 -5.23
C LYS A 218 14.25 -21.59 -6.65
N MET A 219 15.11 -21.44 -7.63
CA MET A 219 14.73 -21.10 -9.00
C MET A 219 14.89 -22.25 -9.97
N THR A 220 15.91 -23.07 -9.76
CA THR A 220 16.27 -24.19 -10.65
C THR A 220 16.05 -25.50 -9.92
N TYR A 221 15.46 -26.45 -10.61
CA TYR A 221 15.11 -27.76 -10.10
C TYR A 221 15.52 -28.82 -11.13
N ASP A 222 16.21 -29.85 -10.70
CA ASP A 222 16.30 -31.08 -11.50
C ASP A 222 14.96 -31.86 -11.42
N GLU A 223 14.84 -32.95 -12.19
CA GLU A 223 13.57 -33.70 -12.26
C GLU A 223 13.18 -34.34 -10.91
N ALA A 224 14.14 -34.79 -10.13
CA ALA A 224 13.87 -35.35 -8.80
C ALA A 224 13.46 -34.27 -7.79
N GLU A 225 14.07 -33.10 -7.86
CA GLU A 225 13.77 -31.96 -7.02
C GLU A 225 12.39 -31.34 -7.29
N LYS A 226 11.93 -31.38 -8.56
CA LYS A 226 10.59 -30.87 -8.92
C LYS A 226 9.50 -31.59 -8.14
N GLN A 227 9.52 -32.93 -8.13
CA GLN A 227 8.53 -33.72 -7.38
C GLN A 227 8.65 -33.46 -5.88
N ALA A 228 9.85 -33.47 -5.33
CA ALA A 228 10.07 -33.20 -3.92
C ALA A 228 9.62 -31.78 -3.50
N TYR A 229 9.75 -30.79 -4.39
CA TYR A 229 9.22 -29.43 -4.16
C TYR A 229 7.69 -29.44 -4.08
N ILE A 230 7.03 -30.10 -5.02
CA ILE A 230 5.56 -30.21 -5.06
C ILE A 230 5.06 -30.90 -3.79
N ASP A 231 5.66 -32.03 -3.42
CA ASP A 231 5.26 -32.80 -2.23
C ASP A 231 5.36 -31.95 -0.96
N ARG A 232 6.48 -31.25 -0.75
CA ARG A 232 6.66 -30.32 0.39
C ARG A 232 5.66 -29.16 0.39
N ALA A 233 5.29 -28.67 -0.79
CA ALA A 233 4.32 -27.58 -0.87
C ALA A 233 2.90 -28.04 -0.53
N TRP A 234 2.57 -29.33 -0.77
CA TRP A 234 1.29 -29.94 -0.35
C TRP A 234 1.24 -30.21 1.16
N GLU A 235 2.38 -30.42 1.81
CA GLU A 235 2.46 -30.67 3.26
C GLU A 235 2.39 -29.40 4.11
N ARG A 236 2.58 -28.22 3.52
CA ARG A 236 2.54 -26.90 4.20
C ARG A 236 1.15 -26.28 4.22
#